data_896458cc98f30cf48b5f453445775d33
#
_entry.id   896458cc98f30cf48b5f453445775d33
#
_cell.length_a   1.000
_cell.length_b   1.000
_cell.length_c   1.000
_cell.angle_alpha   90.00
_cell.angle_beta   90.00
_cell.angle_gamma   90.00
#
_symmetry.space_group_name_H-M   'P 1'
#
loop_
_entity.id
_entity.type
_entity.pdbx_description
1 polymer ?
#
loop_
_entity_poly.entity_id
_entity_poly.type
_entity_poly.pdbx_seq_one_letter_code
_entity_poly.pdbx_strand_id
1 'polypeptide(L)'
;MALSRYRECGPVAGLAQARQETSVSTQHYSDGQDIGKGNQDAPMSNDEAARLIGQAIGQVQRVIVGQERMVEQLMVGVLAKGHILLEGVPGVAKTLAVRSFATVLGGSFARVQFTPDLVPSDIVGTRIYSASKETFDIELGPVFMNFVLADEINRAPAKVQSAMLELMAERQVSIAGQTFPAPHPFSVIATQNPVESEGVYPLPEAQRDRFLLKIDVPYPRGNEEFEILRRMSVKAPQPQQVLTPEAVVALQDMASDVFVHNLVAEYVVRLVLATRNPGDFGMSDLANVIQIGCSPRATLGLVAAARALALVHGRDYVLPTDVQAVAVDVMAHRLVLSFDAIADNVSASDVIERVVAMVPPPTPVWNEEQRQTAQHNYPNDLGQYPAPTTPPAQL
;
A
#
# COMPACT_ATOMS: atom_id res chain seq x y z
N MET A 1 22.82 -20.47 -52.23
CA MET A 1 21.73 -21.35 -52.59
C MET A 1 21.06 -21.78 -51.28
N ALA A 2 19.84 -21.46 -50.91
CA ALA A 2 18.61 -21.10 -51.55
C ALA A 2 17.88 -20.00 -50.73
N LEU A 3 17.46 -18.97 -51.43
CA LEU A 3 16.50 -17.95 -51.07
C LEU A 3 15.06 -18.48 -51.22
N SER A 4 14.13 -17.81 -50.54
CA SER A 4 12.71 -17.74 -50.87
C SER A 4 11.76 -18.58 -50.02
N ARG A 5 11.01 -17.89 -49.13
CA ARG A 5 9.57 -17.62 -49.31
C ARG A 5 8.97 -16.84 -48.13
N TYR A 6 8.93 -15.53 -48.28
CA TYR A 6 7.95 -14.71 -47.58
C TYR A 6 6.67 -14.70 -48.41
N ARG A 7 5.54 -15.09 -47.81
CA ARG A 7 4.21 -14.83 -48.36
C ARG A 7 3.59 -13.65 -47.64
N GLU A 8 3.32 -12.66 -48.44
CA GLU A 8 2.47 -11.50 -48.09
C GLU A 8 1.07 -11.97 -47.70
N CYS A 9 0.52 -11.43 -46.58
CA CYS A 9 -0.91 -11.36 -46.32
C CYS A 9 -1.29 -9.89 -46.33
N GLY A 10 -2.17 -9.54 -47.26
CA GLY A 10 -2.66 -8.20 -47.55
C GLY A 10 -3.63 -7.64 -46.48
N PRO A 11 -4.06 -6.38 -46.63
CA PRO A 11 -4.76 -5.61 -45.61
C PRO A 11 -6.25 -6.01 -45.54
N VAL A 12 -6.75 -6.22 -44.33
CA VAL A 12 -8.20 -6.31 -44.05
C VAL A 12 -8.74 -4.89 -43.85
N ALA A 13 -9.43 -4.42 -44.89
CA ALA A 13 -10.27 -3.24 -44.86
C ALA A 13 -11.61 -3.58 -44.16
N GLY A 14 -12.13 -2.61 -43.41
CA GLY A 14 -13.55 -2.56 -43.08
C GLY A 14 -13.86 -2.56 -41.59
N LEU A 15 -14.16 -1.39 -41.10
CA LEU A 15 -15.23 -1.09 -40.13
C LEU A 15 -15.27 0.43 -39.86
N ALA A 16 -15.75 1.14 -40.90
CA ALA A 16 -16.38 2.45 -40.71
C ALA A 16 -17.88 2.26 -40.96
N GLN A 17 -18.70 2.98 -40.21
CA GLN A 17 -20.16 3.13 -40.30
C GLN A 17 -21.00 2.27 -39.35
N ALA A 18 -21.48 2.94 -38.30
CA ALA A 18 -22.91 2.96 -37.94
C ALA A 18 -23.13 3.96 -36.78
N ARG A 19 -23.27 5.25 -37.12
CA ARG A 19 -24.13 6.14 -36.37
C ARG A 19 -25.53 5.98 -36.93
N GLN A 20 -26.46 5.48 -36.18
CA GLN A 20 -27.90 5.64 -36.44
C GLN A 20 -28.57 6.09 -35.15
N GLU A 21 -29.07 7.30 -35.21
CA GLU A 21 -30.07 7.87 -34.30
C GLU A 21 -31.31 7.00 -34.33
N THR A 22 -31.78 6.60 -33.18
CA THR A 22 -33.13 6.06 -33.00
C THR A 22 -33.81 6.82 -31.87
N SER A 23 -34.62 7.80 -32.31
CA SER A 23 -35.68 8.38 -31.51
C SER A 23 -36.76 7.32 -31.29
N VAL A 24 -37.06 6.98 -30.02
CA VAL A 24 -38.26 6.19 -29.68
C VAL A 24 -39.08 6.92 -28.62
N SER A 25 -40.29 7.13 -29.02
CA SER A 25 -41.42 7.75 -28.41
C SER A 25 -41.73 7.25 -26.99
N THR A 26 -42.11 8.24 -26.18
CA THR A 26 -42.75 8.15 -24.89
C THR A 26 -44.05 7.35 -24.96
N GLN A 27 -44.16 6.27 -24.22
CA GLN A 27 -45.45 5.71 -23.79
C GLN A 27 -45.48 5.59 -22.29
N HIS A 28 -46.42 6.33 -21.68
CA HIS A 28 -46.83 6.23 -20.30
C HIS A 28 -47.36 4.84 -19.98
N TYR A 29 -46.81 4.17 -18.99
CA TYR A 29 -47.50 3.18 -18.18
C TYR A 29 -47.29 3.55 -16.71
N SER A 30 -48.40 4.01 -16.12
CA SER A 30 -48.58 4.10 -14.67
C SER A 30 -49.00 2.73 -14.17
N ASP A 31 -48.19 2.11 -13.30
CA ASP A 31 -48.73 1.37 -12.16
C ASP A 31 -47.65 1.14 -11.12
N GLY A 32 -47.97 1.53 -9.90
CA GLY A 32 -47.05 1.57 -8.78
C GLY A 32 -46.68 0.20 -8.22
N GLN A 33 -45.43 0.06 -7.93
CA GLN A 33 -44.95 -0.62 -6.72
C GLN A 33 -43.68 0.09 -6.28
N ASP A 34 -43.80 0.74 -5.14
CA ASP A 34 -42.74 1.42 -4.41
C ASP A 34 -41.77 0.37 -3.84
N ILE A 35 -40.83 -0.08 -4.66
CA ILE A 35 -39.69 -0.88 -4.20
C ILE A 35 -38.67 0.11 -3.68
N GLY A 36 -38.51 0.13 -2.36
CA GLY A 36 -37.75 1.03 -1.55
C GLY A 36 -36.45 1.53 -2.22
N LYS A 37 -36.42 2.82 -2.54
CA LYS A 37 -35.21 3.57 -2.76
C LYS A 37 -34.45 3.55 -1.44
N GLY A 38 -33.49 2.63 -1.33
CA GLY A 38 -32.49 2.68 -0.28
C GLY A 38 -31.85 4.07 -0.30
N ASN A 39 -31.79 4.66 0.86
CA ASN A 39 -31.26 5.99 1.13
C ASN A 39 -29.78 6.02 0.65
N GLN A 40 -29.51 6.49 -0.58
CA GLN A 40 -28.18 6.53 -1.19
C GLN A 40 -27.30 7.69 -0.63
N ASP A 41 -27.84 8.51 0.30
CA ASP A 41 -27.17 9.68 0.86
C ASP A 41 -26.74 9.53 2.33
N ALA A 42 -26.86 8.40 2.96
CA ALA A 42 -26.36 8.20 4.30
C ALA A 42 -24.84 7.85 4.25
N PRO A 43 -23.99 8.51 5.06
CA PRO A 43 -22.58 8.14 5.13
C PRO A 43 -22.43 6.67 5.56
N MET A 44 -21.50 5.95 4.94
CA MET A 44 -21.18 4.54 5.24
C MET A 44 -20.85 4.39 6.74
N SER A 45 -21.47 3.43 7.42
CA SER A 45 -21.16 3.12 8.81
C SER A 45 -19.86 2.31 8.92
N ASN A 46 -19.20 2.34 10.11
CA ASN A 46 -17.99 1.54 10.35
C ASN A 46 -18.25 0.04 10.22
N ASP A 47 -19.41 -0.46 10.64
CA ASP A 47 -19.79 -1.86 10.48
C ASP A 47 -19.95 -2.25 9.00
N GLU A 48 -20.52 -1.37 8.20
CA GLU A 48 -20.65 -1.56 6.76
C GLU A 48 -19.29 -1.52 6.08
N ALA A 49 -18.43 -0.58 6.45
CA ALA A 49 -17.06 -0.51 5.96
C ALA A 49 -16.28 -1.79 6.27
N ALA A 50 -16.30 -2.25 7.53
CA ALA A 50 -15.65 -3.49 7.95
C ALA A 50 -16.20 -4.71 7.19
N ARG A 51 -17.50 -4.79 6.97
CA ARG A 51 -18.13 -5.87 6.19
C ARG A 51 -17.66 -5.88 4.75
N LEU A 52 -17.61 -4.73 4.08
CA LEU A 52 -17.14 -4.59 2.70
C LEU A 52 -15.64 -4.93 2.59
N ILE A 53 -14.83 -4.43 3.52
CA ILE A 53 -13.40 -4.75 3.61
C ILE A 53 -13.19 -6.26 3.81
N GLY A 54 -13.92 -6.86 4.75
CA GLY A 54 -13.87 -8.30 5.00
C GLY A 54 -14.29 -9.14 3.78
N GLN A 55 -15.30 -8.71 3.04
CA GLN A 55 -15.68 -9.35 1.77
C GLN A 55 -14.57 -9.23 0.72
N ALA A 56 -13.94 -8.06 0.61
CA ALA A 56 -12.84 -7.84 -0.32
C ALA A 56 -11.63 -8.74 0.02
N ILE A 57 -11.22 -8.77 1.28
CA ILE A 57 -10.14 -9.67 1.77
C ILE A 57 -10.51 -11.12 1.47
N GLY A 58 -11.74 -11.55 1.78
CA GLY A 58 -12.21 -12.91 1.54
C GLY A 58 -12.19 -13.30 0.06
N GLN A 59 -12.48 -12.39 -0.87
CA GLN A 59 -12.36 -12.67 -2.32
C GLN A 59 -10.90 -12.89 -2.75
N VAL A 60 -9.95 -12.14 -2.21
CA VAL A 60 -8.52 -12.37 -2.49
C VAL A 60 -8.06 -13.71 -1.93
N GLN A 61 -8.45 -14.07 -0.70
CA GLN A 61 -8.11 -15.32 -0.03
C GLN A 61 -8.71 -16.57 -0.71
N ARG A 62 -9.76 -16.42 -1.54
CA ARG A 62 -10.23 -17.52 -2.40
C ARG A 62 -9.18 -17.93 -3.43
N VAL A 63 -8.37 -16.98 -3.89
CA VAL A 63 -7.31 -17.19 -4.90
C VAL A 63 -5.97 -17.47 -4.23
N ILE A 64 -5.65 -16.72 -3.19
CA ILE A 64 -4.38 -16.79 -2.47
C ILE A 64 -4.54 -17.66 -1.22
N VAL A 65 -3.66 -18.63 -1.07
CA VAL A 65 -3.65 -19.57 0.07
C VAL A 65 -2.46 -19.28 0.96
N GLY A 66 -2.65 -19.27 2.27
CA GLY A 66 -1.59 -19.22 3.26
C GLY A 66 -0.85 -17.88 3.39
N GLN A 67 -1.45 -16.80 2.90
CA GLN A 67 -0.87 -15.45 2.95
C GLN A 67 -1.86 -14.44 3.54
N GLU A 68 -2.60 -14.86 4.59
CA GLU A 68 -3.66 -14.04 5.19
C GLU A 68 -3.13 -12.70 5.67
N ARG A 69 -1.97 -12.71 6.35
CA ARG A 69 -1.32 -11.48 6.83
C ARG A 69 -0.93 -10.55 5.68
N MET A 70 -0.35 -11.07 4.60
CA MET A 70 0.00 -10.24 3.44
C MET A 70 -1.25 -9.57 2.84
N VAL A 71 -2.35 -10.29 2.70
CA VAL A 71 -3.60 -9.75 2.14
C VAL A 71 -4.19 -8.67 3.04
N GLU A 72 -4.20 -8.88 4.36
CA GLU A 72 -4.63 -7.87 5.33
C GLU A 72 -3.76 -6.62 5.28
N GLN A 73 -2.42 -6.79 5.29
CA GLN A 73 -1.48 -5.66 5.23
C GLN A 73 -1.54 -4.91 3.87
N LEU A 74 -1.84 -5.59 2.77
CA LEU A 74 -2.13 -4.92 1.49
C LEU A 74 -3.36 -4.00 1.63
N MET A 75 -4.42 -4.48 2.29
CA MET A 75 -5.61 -3.66 2.55
C MET A 75 -5.29 -2.47 3.46
N VAL A 76 -4.58 -2.70 4.56
CA VAL A 76 -4.10 -1.63 5.46
C VAL A 76 -3.31 -0.58 4.69
N GLY A 77 -2.35 -1.00 3.85
CA GLY A 77 -1.52 -0.09 3.07
C GLY A 77 -2.32 0.77 2.08
N VAL A 78 -3.32 0.18 1.40
CA VAL A 78 -4.19 0.92 0.48
C VAL A 78 -5.11 1.89 1.23
N LEU A 79 -5.74 1.44 2.33
CA LEU A 79 -6.61 2.30 3.15
C LEU A 79 -5.84 3.45 3.80
N ALA A 80 -4.58 3.23 4.17
CA ALA A 80 -3.68 4.26 4.68
C ALA A 80 -3.10 5.18 3.58
N LYS A 81 -3.58 5.09 2.34
CA LYS A 81 -3.10 5.85 1.17
C LYS A 81 -1.58 5.68 0.94
N GLY A 82 -1.02 4.51 1.34
CA GLY A 82 0.41 4.22 1.32
C GLY A 82 0.85 3.42 0.10
N HIS A 83 2.17 3.33 -0.06
CA HIS A 83 2.83 2.43 -0.99
C HIS A 83 3.45 1.27 -0.22
N ILE A 84 3.57 0.10 -0.85
CA ILE A 84 3.90 -1.15 -0.17
C ILE A 84 5.08 -1.82 -0.86
N LEU A 85 6.03 -2.31 -0.07
CA LEU A 85 7.15 -3.13 -0.53
C LEU A 85 6.92 -4.58 -0.09
N LEU A 86 6.79 -5.50 -1.03
CA LEU A 86 6.72 -6.94 -0.78
C LEU A 86 8.09 -7.55 -0.96
N GLU A 87 8.66 -8.09 0.10
CA GLU A 87 9.92 -8.80 0.04
C GLU A 87 9.67 -10.31 0.22
N GLY A 88 10.29 -11.12 -0.60
CA GLY A 88 10.16 -12.56 -0.52
C GLY A 88 10.72 -13.25 -1.76
N VAL A 89 10.93 -14.54 -1.64
CA VAL A 89 11.47 -15.39 -2.71
C VAL A 89 10.55 -15.44 -3.94
N PRO A 90 11.05 -15.83 -5.11
CA PRO A 90 10.21 -16.07 -6.28
C PRO A 90 9.19 -17.20 -6.02
N GLY A 91 8.03 -17.12 -6.67
CA GLY A 91 7.03 -18.20 -6.65
C GLY A 91 6.04 -18.18 -5.48
N VAL A 92 6.15 -17.26 -4.51
CA VAL A 92 5.20 -17.14 -3.37
C VAL A 92 3.95 -16.30 -3.69
N ALA A 93 3.53 -16.27 -4.94
CA ALA A 93 2.30 -15.65 -5.45
C ALA A 93 2.16 -14.13 -5.26
N LYS A 94 3.25 -13.37 -5.04
CA LYS A 94 3.20 -11.90 -4.87
C LYS A 94 2.45 -11.20 -6.01
N THR A 95 2.83 -11.46 -7.26
CA THR A 95 2.20 -10.86 -8.46
C THR A 95 0.72 -11.24 -8.59
N LEU A 96 0.39 -12.51 -8.28
CA LEU A 96 -1.00 -13.00 -8.32
C LEU A 96 -1.85 -12.32 -7.24
N ALA A 97 -1.30 -12.14 -6.03
CA ALA A 97 -1.98 -11.47 -4.93
C ALA A 97 -2.32 -10.02 -5.29
N VAL A 98 -1.34 -9.23 -5.77
CA VAL A 98 -1.55 -7.83 -6.13
C VAL A 98 -2.55 -7.67 -7.27
N ARG A 99 -2.48 -8.54 -8.30
CA ARG A 99 -3.46 -8.53 -9.40
C ARG A 99 -4.86 -8.86 -8.92
N SER A 100 -5.00 -9.89 -8.08
CA SER A 100 -6.29 -10.27 -7.49
C SER A 100 -6.86 -9.15 -6.63
N PHE A 101 -6.00 -8.51 -5.85
CA PHE A 101 -6.35 -7.38 -5.01
C PHE A 101 -6.87 -6.19 -5.83
N ALA A 102 -6.16 -5.77 -6.88
CA ALA A 102 -6.59 -4.71 -7.79
C ALA A 102 -7.95 -5.03 -8.45
N THR A 103 -8.17 -6.28 -8.86
CA THR A 103 -9.46 -6.74 -9.41
C THR A 103 -10.59 -6.60 -8.40
N VAL A 104 -10.37 -7.00 -7.15
CA VAL A 104 -11.36 -6.93 -6.08
C VAL A 104 -11.73 -5.49 -5.73
N LEU A 105 -10.76 -4.59 -5.77
CA LEU A 105 -10.95 -3.15 -5.53
C LEU A 105 -11.51 -2.38 -6.74
N GLY A 106 -11.63 -3.03 -7.91
CA GLY A 106 -12.23 -2.44 -9.10
C GLY A 106 -11.42 -1.34 -9.77
N GLY A 107 -10.18 -1.11 -9.35
CA GLY A 107 -9.30 -0.11 -9.92
C GLY A 107 -8.53 -0.60 -11.15
N SER A 108 -8.06 0.33 -11.97
CA SER A 108 -7.16 0.04 -13.09
C SER A 108 -5.82 -0.49 -12.58
N PHE A 109 -5.23 -1.45 -13.31
CA PHE A 109 -4.02 -2.15 -12.88
C PHE A 109 -2.98 -2.19 -14.00
N ALA A 110 -1.72 -1.90 -13.65
CA ALA A 110 -0.57 -2.16 -14.51
C ALA A 110 0.50 -2.96 -13.75
N ARG A 111 1.15 -3.86 -14.48
CA ARG A 111 2.39 -4.52 -14.05
C ARG A 111 3.54 -3.98 -14.87
N VAL A 112 4.54 -3.46 -14.21
CA VAL A 112 5.82 -3.04 -14.79
C VAL A 112 6.89 -3.98 -14.28
N GLN A 113 7.46 -4.80 -15.16
CA GLN A 113 8.60 -5.64 -14.84
C GLN A 113 9.86 -4.79 -14.93
N PHE A 114 10.56 -4.62 -13.82
CA PHE A 114 11.79 -3.84 -13.79
C PHE A 114 12.96 -4.67 -14.30
N THR A 115 13.70 -4.11 -15.26
CA THR A 115 14.85 -4.73 -15.94
C THR A 115 15.99 -3.72 -16.08
N PRO A 116 17.25 -4.17 -16.27
CA PRO A 116 18.40 -3.27 -16.37
C PRO A 116 18.37 -2.31 -17.57
N ASP A 117 17.61 -2.62 -18.61
CA ASP A 117 17.47 -1.84 -19.85
C ASP A 117 16.33 -0.81 -19.82
N LEU A 118 15.47 -0.83 -18.79
CA LEU A 118 14.40 0.16 -18.63
C LEU A 118 14.93 1.58 -18.52
N VAL A 119 14.19 2.50 -19.14
CA VAL A 119 14.41 3.95 -19.00
C VAL A 119 13.18 4.62 -18.36
N PRO A 120 13.33 5.80 -17.72
CA PRO A 120 12.21 6.47 -17.03
C PRO A 120 10.99 6.71 -17.91
N SER A 121 11.19 7.01 -19.21
CA SER A 121 10.09 7.22 -20.16
C SER A 121 9.20 5.99 -20.37
N ASP A 122 9.73 4.78 -20.16
CA ASP A 122 8.96 3.53 -20.32
C ASP A 122 7.89 3.39 -19.21
N ILE A 123 8.14 4.01 -18.07
CA ILE A 123 7.24 3.94 -16.92
C ILE A 123 6.33 5.16 -16.81
N VAL A 124 6.85 6.36 -17.05
CA VAL A 124 6.07 7.61 -16.90
C VAL A 124 5.41 8.07 -18.18
N GLY A 125 5.92 7.63 -19.35
CA GLY A 125 5.45 8.04 -20.66
C GLY A 125 6.38 9.05 -21.33
N THR A 126 6.04 9.40 -22.55
CA THR A 126 6.90 10.22 -23.41
C THR A 126 6.09 11.07 -24.37
N ARG A 127 6.77 12.03 -25.00
CA ARG A 127 6.22 12.83 -26.07
C ARG A 127 6.51 12.18 -27.43
N ILE A 128 5.47 11.87 -28.20
CA ILE A 128 5.56 11.19 -29.49
C ILE A 128 5.11 12.13 -30.60
N TYR A 129 5.85 12.17 -31.71
CA TYR A 129 5.44 12.90 -32.90
C TYR A 129 4.43 12.06 -33.69
N SER A 130 3.22 12.59 -33.85
CA SER A 130 2.17 12.01 -34.70
C SER A 130 2.30 12.55 -36.12
N ALA A 131 2.83 11.76 -37.05
CA ALA A 131 3.02 12.15 -38.43
C ALA A 131 1.67 12.42 -39.16
N SER A 132 0.58 11.78 -38.69
CA SER A 132 -0.76 11.98 -39.26
C SER A 132 -1.42 13.31 -38.88
N LYS A 133 -1.04 13.85 -37.73
CA LYS A 133 -1.57 15.11 -37.20
C LYS A 133 -0.56 16.27 -37.28
N GLU A 134 0.69 15.98 -37.67
CA GLU A 134 1.83 16.90 -37.66
C GLU A 134 2.02 17.61 -36.29
N THR A 135 1.64 16.94 -35.21
CA THR A 135 1.69 17.42 -33.84
C THR A 135 2.42 16.46 -32.93
N PHE A 136 2.87 16.98 -31.79
CA PHE A 136 3.40 16.13 -30.73
C PHE A 136 2.29 15.83 -29.73
N ASP A 137 1.99 14.56 -29.57
CA ASP A 137 1.07 14.06 -28.53
C ASP A 137 1.88 13.52 -27.34
N ILE A 138 1.30 13.53 -26.13
CA ILE A 138 1.88 12.90 -24.96
C ILE A 138 1.21 11.54 -24.77
N GLU A 139 2.01 10.49 -24.74
CA GLU A 139 1.58 9.15 -24.38
C GLU A 139 1.95 8.89 -22.92
N LEU A 140 0.93 8.69 -22.09
CA LEU A 140 1.09 8.40 -20.67
C LEU A 140 1.55 6.96 -20.47
N GLY A 141 2.49 6.74 -19.56
CA GLY A 141 3.04 5.43 -19.25
C GLY A 141 2.13 4.59 -18.34
N PRO A 142 2.52 3.33 -18.06
CA PRO A 142 1.75 2.40 -17.27
C PRO A 142 1.57 2.82 -15.79
N VAL A 143 2.29 3.82 -15.32
CA VAL A 143 2.16 4.31 -13.94
C VAL A 143 0.90 5.12 -13.68
N PHE A 144 0.15 5.51 -14.72
CA PHE A 144 -1.12 6.24 -14.58
C PHE A 144 -2.33 5.30 -14.38
N MET A 145 -2.14 4.30 -13.53
CA MET A 145 -3.18 3.35 -13.11
C MET A 145 -3.37 3.43 -11.60
N ASN A 146 -4.55 3.04 -11.11
CA ASN A 146 -4.85 3.06 -9.66
C ASN A 146 -3.89 2.18 -8.85
N PHE A 147 -3.60 0.99 -9.37
CA PHE A 147 -2.70 0.02 -8.74
C PHE A 147 -1.56 -0.32 -9.69
N VAL A 148 -0.35 0.01 -9.31
CA VAL A 148 0.86 -0.27 -10.09
C VAL A 148 1.70 -1.30 -9.36
N LEU A 149 1.91 -2.46 -9.99
CA LEU A 149 2.87 -3.44 -9.54
C LEU A 149 4.23 -3.16 -10.17
N ALA A 150 5.16 -2.64 -9.37
CA ALA A 150 6.56 -2.49 -9.74
C ALA A 150 7.32 -3.79 -9.40
N ASP A 151 7.30 -4.74 -10.35
CA ASP A 151 7.83 -6.08 -10.12
C ASP A 151 9.35 -6.11 -10.25
N GLU A 152 10.06 -6.59 -9.21
CA GLU A 152 11.51 -6.64 -9.10
C GLU A 152 12.18 -5.25 -9.22
N ILE A 153 11.69 -4.28 -8.44
CA ILE A 153 12.13 -2.87 -8.51
C ILE A 153 13.65 -2.69 -8.36
N ASN A 154 14.31 -3.61 -7.65
CA ASN A 154 15.75 -3.61 -7.46
C ASN A 154 16.57 -4.07 -8.68
N ARG A 155 15.95 -4.50 -9.78
CA ARG A 155 16.63 -4.83 -11.04
C ARG A 155 16.85 -3.63 -11.96
N ALA A 156 16.10 -2.56 -11.80
CA ALA A 156 16.24 -1.39 -12.66
C ALA A 156 17.34 -0.44 -12.18
N PRO A 157 17.95 0.32 -13.10
CA PRO A 157 18.93 1.35 -12.76
C PRO A 157 18.35 2.41 -11.82
N ALA A 158 19.22 3.06 -11.02
CA ALA A 158 18.82 4.05 -10.03
C ALA A 158 17.97 5.20 -10.60
N LYS A 159 18.16 5.57 -11.87
CA LYS A 159 17.33 6.61 -12.53
C LYS A 159 15.86 6.21 -12.65
N VAL A 160 15.59 4.96 -12.99
CA VAL A 160 14.23 4.42 -13.13
C VAL A 160 13.58 4.28 -11.77
N GLN A 161 14.33 3.75 -10.78
CA GLN A 161 13.87 3.70 -9.40
C GLN A 161 13.50 5.10 -8.89
N SER A 162 14.36 6.11 -9.14
CA SER A 162 14.13 7.50 -8.71
C SER A 162 12.86 8.09 -9.34
N ALA A 163 12.60 7.84 -10.64
CA ALA A 163 11.39 8.33 -11.30
C ALA A 163 10.10 7.72 -10.69
N MET A 164 10.10 6.41 -10.38
CA MET A 164 8.99 5.77 -9.70
C MET A 164 8.78 6.35 -8.30
N LEU A 165 9.86 6.53 -7.55
CA LEU A 165 9.80 7.02 -6.17
C LEU A 165 9.45 8.51 -6.08
N GLU A 166 9.77 9.30 -7.13
CA GLU A 166 9.30 10.67 -7.26
C GLU A 166 7.78 10.70 -7.47
N LEU A 167 7.25 9.90 -8.40
CA LEU A 167 5.81 9.76 -8.59
C LEU A 167 5.08 9.34 -7.30
N MET A 168 5.65 8.40 -6.55
CA MET A 168 5.06 7.97 -5.26
C MET A 168 4.98 9.12 -4.25
N ALA A 169 5.99 10.00 -4.21
CA ALA A 169 6.03 11.10 -3.27
C ALA A 169 5.14 12.28 -3.69
N GLU A 170 5.22 12.66 -4.97
CA GLU A 170 4.56 13.86 -5.49
C GLU A 170 3.14 13.59 -6.01
N ARG A 171 2.78 12.32 -6.25
CA ARG A 171 1.52 11.89 -6.87
C ARG A 171 1.21 12.59 -8.19
N GLN A 172 2.26 12.98 -8.89
CA GLN A 172 2.21 13.62 -10.21
C GLN A 172 3.52 13.42 -10.96
N VAL A 173 3.48 13.55 -12.28
CA VAL A 173 4.65 13.48 -13.15
C VAL A 173 4.61 14.61 -14.15
N SER A 174 5.78 15.21 -14.46
CA SER A 174 5.92 16.20 -15.52
C SER A 174 6.53 15.58 -16.76
N ILE A 175 5.80 15.62 -17.89
CA ILE A 175 6.23 15.12 -19.19
C ILE A 175 6.25 16.28 -20.16
N ALA A 176 7.39 16.58 -20.77
CA ALA A 176 7.56 17.68 -21.72
C ALA A 176 7.00 19.04 -21.25
N GLY A 177 7.12 19.34 -19.96
CA GLY A 177 6.64 20.60 -19.34
C GLY A 177 5.17 20.63 -18.96
N GLN A 178 4.44 19.53 -19.13
CA GLN A 178 3.06 19.38 -18.65
C GLN A 178 3.03 18.43 -17.45
N THR A 179 2.26 18.80 -16.42
CA THR A 179 2.12 17.99 -15.21
C THR A 179 0.82 17.19 -15.25
N PHE A 180 0.94 15.90 -14.99
CA PHE A 180 -0.16 14.93 -14.96
C PHE A 180 -0.28 14.35 -13.55
N PRO A 181 -1.43 14.50 -12.89
CA PRO A 181 -1.66 13.89 -11.58
C PRO A 181 -1.84 12.37 -11.70
N ALA A 182 -1.43 11.65 -10.68
CA ALA A 182 -1.76 10.23 -10.52
C ALA A 182 -3.28 10.06 -10.28
N PRO A 183 -3.89 8.93 -10.69
CA PRO A 183 -5.29 8.67 -10.43
C PRO A 183 -5.60 8.52 -8.93
N HIS A 184 -6.87 8.62 -8.56
CA HIS A 184 -7.34 8.36 -7.21
C HIS A 184 -8.30 7.17 -7.20
N PRO A 185 -8.13 6.16 -6.32
CA PRO A 185 -6.97 5.95 -5.43
C PRO A 185 -5.68 5.63 -6.21
N PHE A 186 -4.51 5.85 -5.62
CA PHE A 186 -3.22 5.51 -6.21
C PHE A 186 -2.34 4.77 -5.20
N SER A 187 -1.90 3.56 -5.54
CA SER A 187 -0.95 2.80 -4.73
C SER A 187 0.05 2.04 -5.61
N VAL A 188 1.32 2.19 -5.29
CA VAL A 188 2.40 1.38 -5.86
C VAL A 188 2.70 0.24 -4.91
N ILE A 189 2.65 -0.97 -5.42
CA ILE A 189 3.09 -2.18 -4.74
C ILE A 189 4.37 -2.64 -5.45
N ALA A 190 5.51 -2.47 -4.80
CA ALA A 190 6.79 -2.93 -5.34
C ALA A 190 7.12 -4.33 -4.82
N THR A 191 7.78 -5.14 -5.64
CA THR A 191 8.34 -6.41 -5.17
C THR A 191 9.85 -6.36 -5.20
N GLN A 192 10.46 -7.06 -4.26
CA GLN A 192 11.90 -7.26 -4.18
C GLN A 192 12.20 -8.73 -3.90
N ASN A 193 13.25 -9.26 -4.53
CA ASN A 193 13.77 -10.58 -4.24
C ASN A 193 15.05 -10.43 -3.41
N PRO A 194 15.10 -10.89 -2.15
CA PRO A 194 16.27 -10.74 -1.30
C PRO A 194 17.42 -11.70 -1.67
N VAL A 195 17.15 -12.77 -2.41
CA VAL A 195 18.13 -13.84 -2.70
C VAL A 195 18.99 -13.51 -3.94
N GLU A 196 18.50 -12.66 -4.84
CA GLU A 196 19.25 -12.30 -6.03
C GLU A 196 20.31 -11.23 -5.71
N SER A 197 21.58 -11.56 -6.00
CA SER A 197 22.72 -10.66 -5.81
C SER A 197 23.31 -10.16 -7.12
N GLU A 198 23.12 -10.86 -8.24
CA GLU A 198 23.64 -10.46 -9.55
C GLU A 198 22.69 -9.54 -10.29
N GLY A 199 23.20 -8.43 -10.83
CA GLY A 199 22.41 -7.49 -11.63
C GLY A 199 21.34 -6.72 -10.84
N VAL A 200 21.46 -6.60 -9.52
CA VAL A 200 20.56 -5.85 -8.66
C VAL A 200 21.17 -4.53 -8.19
N TYR A 201 20.31 -3.52 -8.12
CA TYR A 201 20.61 -2.20 -7.57
C TYR A 201 19.79 -2.03 -6.28
N PRO A 202 20.39 -2.21 -5.10
CA PRO A 202 19.65 -2.12 -3.84
C PRO A 202 19.02 -0.73 -3.69
N LEU A 203 17.80 -0.69 -3.16
CA LEU A 203 17.13 0.56 -2.86
C LEU A 203 17.86 1.26 -1.70
N PRO A 204 18.35 2.50 -1.88
CA PRO A 204 18.91 3.30 -0.78
C PRO A 204 17.89 3.50 0.34
N GLU A 205 18.36 3.70 1.58
CA GLU A 205 17.52 3.87 2.77
C GLU A 205 16.48 4.97 2.60
N ALA A 206 16.88 6.13 2.05
CA ALA A 206 15.99 7.26 1.80
C ALA A 206 14.87 6.95 0.80
N GLN A 207 15.08 5.95 -0.05
CA GLN A 207 14.09 5.48 -1.01
C GLN A 207 13.16 4.44 -0.38
N ARG A 208 13.68 3.53 0.44
CA ARG A 208 12.87 2.56 1.20
C ARG A 208 11.93 3.26 2.18
N ASP A 209 12.35 4.37 2.79
CA ASP A 209 11.56 5.17 3.72
C ASP A 209 10.27 5.77 3.10
N ARG A 210 10.13 5.76 1.76
CA ARG A 210 8.91 6.20 1.05
C ARG A 210 7.79 5.17 1.04
N PHE A 211 8.12 3.90 1.23
CA PHE A 211 7.11 2.86 1.39
C PHE A 211 6.50 2.94 2.79
N LEU A 212 5.19 2.87 2.87
CA LEU A 212 4.49 2.84 4.16
C LEU A 212 4.78 1.55 4.91
N LEU A 213 4.62 0.43 4.21
CA LEU A 213 4.80 -0.91 4.74
C LEU A 213 5.85 -1.67 3.93
N LYS A 214 6.70 -2.43 4.62
CA LYS A 214 7.47 -3.53 4.05
C LYS A 214 6.91 -4.83 4.63
N ILE A 215 6.44 -5.71 3.76
CA ILE A 215 5.81 -6.98 4.12
C ILE A 215 6.72 -8.11 3.67
N ASP A 216 7.18 -8.91 4.61
CA ASP A 216 7.92 -10.12 4.33
C ASP A 216 6.95 -11.25 3.98
N VAL A 217 7.15 -11.86 2.80
CA VAL A 217 6.30 -12.92 2.26
C VAL A 217 7.03 -14.26 2.35
N PRO A 218 6.73 -15.07 3.37
CA PRO A 218 7.39 -16.37 3.57
C PRO A 218 6.90 -17.42 2.57
N TYR A 219 7.56 -18.55 2.55
CA TYR A 219 7.03 -19.75 1.88
C TYR A 219 5.72 -20.20 2.54
N PRO A 220 4.77 -20.75 1.77
CA PRO A 220 3.59 -21.38 2.33
C PRO A 220 3.98 -22.61 3.17
N ARG A 221 3.17 -22.92 4.17
CA ARG A 221 3.35 -24.12 4.99
C ARG A 221 2.92 -25.37 4.22
N GLY A 222 3.37 -26.55 4.65
CA GLY A 222 3.10 -27.79 3.92
C GLY A 222 1.60 -28.09 3.70
N ASN A 223 0.73 -27.78 4.67
CA ASN A 223 -0.71 -27.90 4.52
C ASN A 223 -1.30 -26.88 3.51
N GLU A 224 -0.70 -25.69 3.42
CA GLU A 224 -1.08 -24.63 2.48
C GLU A 224 -0.62 -24.99 1.07
N GLU A 225 0.58 -25.56 0.89
CA GLU A 225 1.05 -26.06 -0.40
C GLU A 225 0.13 -27.15 -0.96
N PHE A 226 -0.35 -28.05 -0.10
CA PHE A 226 -1.31 -29.07 -0.51
C PHE A 226 -2.64 -28.45 -0.97
N GLU A 227 -3.12 -27.40 -0.28
CA GLU A 227 -4.32 -26.67 -0.69
C GLU A 227 -4.10 -25.88 -1.98
N ILE A 228 -2.91 -25.28 -2.20
CA ILE A 228 -2.52 -24.66 -3.47
C ILE A 228 -2.60 -25.68 -4.60
N LEU A 229 -1.99 -26.85 -4.42
CA LEU A 229 -2.05 -27.93 -5.40
C LEU A 229 -3.49 -28.31 -5.72
N ARG A 230 -4.33 -28.51 -4.70
CA ARG A 230 -5.74 -28.88 -4.86
C ARG A 230 -6.54 -27.84 -5.61
N ARG A 231 -6.36 -26.54 -5.31
CA ARG A 231 -7.11 -25.43 -5.96
C ARG A 231 -6.64 -25.18 -7.39
N MET A 232 -5.33 -25.29 -7.65
CA MET A 232 -4.77 -24.96 -8.95
C MET A 232 -4.79 -26.12 -9.96
N SER A 233 -4.96 -27.36 -9.49
CA SER A 233 -5.02 -28.55 -10.37
C SER A 233 -6.34 -28.68 -11.13
N VAL A 234 -7.39 -27.96 -10.77
CA VAL A 234 -8.68 -27.94 -11.49
C VAL A 234 -8.81 -26.62 -12.25
N LYS A 235 -9.81 -25.82 -11.98
CA LYS A 235 -9.97 -24.48 -12.53
C LYS A 235 -9.60 -23.47 -11.43
N ALA A 236 -8.53 -22.72 -11.65
CA ALA A 236 -8.12 -21.69 -10.70
C ALA A 236 -9.27 -20.71 -10.42
N PRO A 237 -9.58 -20.44 -9.16
CA PRO A 237 -10.63 -19.49 -8.80
C PRO A 237 -10.25 -18.09 -9.31
N GLN A 238 -11.24 -17.35 -9.76
CA GLN A 238 -11.07 -15.95 -10.17
C GLN A 238 -11.68 -15.04 -9.11
N PRO A 239 -10.99 -13.97 -8.71
CA PRO A 239 -11.55 -13.01 -7.77
C PRO A 239 -12.65 -12.20 -8.45
N GLN A 240 -13.70 -11.85 -7.71
CA GLN A 240 -14.75 -10.97 -8.17
C GLN A 240 -14.56 -9.57 -7.58
N GLN A 241 -14.91 -8.55 -8.35
CA GLN A 241 -14.92 -7.18 -7.87
C GLN A 241 -15.94 -7.04 -6.71
N VAL A 242 -15.52 -6.39 -5.64
CA VAL A 242 -16.34 -6.10 -4.44
C VAL A 242 -16.49 -4.59 -4.26
N LEU A 243 -15.44 -3.84 -4.53
CA LEU A 243 -15.39 -2.39 -4.35
C LEU A 243 -15.28 -1.68 -5.71
N THR A 244 -15.54 -0.38 -5.71
CA THR A 244 -15.21 0.54 -6.80
C THR A 244 -14.10 1.49 -6.35
N PRO A 245 -13.39 2.16 -7.26
CA PRO A 245 -12.39 3.16 -6.90
C PRO A 245 -12.94 4.23 -5.96
N GLU A 246 -14.18 4.68 -6.18
CA GLU A 246 -14.86 5.68 -5.36
C GLU A 246 -15.12 5.15 -3.94
N ALA A 247 -15.55 3.89 -3.82
CA ALA A 247 -15.73 3.24 -2.52
C ALA A 247 -14.39 3.09 -1.77
N VAL A 248 -13.29 2.79 -2.49
CA VAL A 248 -11.95 2.74 -1.88
C VAL A 248 -11.55 4.11 -1.35
N VAL A 249 -11.80 5.20 -2.10
CA VAL A 249 -11.52 6.58 -1.64
C VAL A 249 -12.35 6.90 -0.39
N ALA A 250 -13.64 6.57 -0.38
CA ALA A 250 -14.48 6.78 0.81
C ALA A 250 -13.95 6.01 2.04
N LEU A 251 -13.52 4.75 1.86
CA LEU A 251 -12.90 3.98 2.93
C LEU A 251 -11.55 4.56 3.39
N GLN A 252 -10.76 5.14 2.47
CA GLN A 252 -9.52 5.84 2.80
C GLN A 252 -9.77 7.10 3.65
N ASP A 253 -10.83 7.82 3.37
CA ASP A 253 -11.22 9.01 4.14
C ASP A 253 -11.74 8.57 5.53
N MET A 254 -12.59 7.56 5.61
CA MET A 254 -13.00 6.97 6.88
C MET A 254 -11.80 6.48 7.73
N ALA A 255 -10.82 5.81 7.10
CA ALA A 255 -9.60 5.40 7.81
C ALA A 255 -8.81 6.60 8.34
N SER A 256 -8.77 7.71 7.58
CA SER A 256 -8.10 8.94 8.02
C SER A 256 -8.79 9.61 9.22
N ASP A 257 -10.10 9.42 9.36
CA ASP A 257 -10.92 9.99 10.44
C ASP A 257 -10.97 9.13 11.71
N VAL A 258 -10.45 7.89 11.68
CA VAL A 258 -10.37 7.03 12.88
C VAL A 258 -9.62 7.75 13.99
N PHE A 259 -10.24 7.79 15.16
CA PHE A 259 -9.72 8.53 16.32
C PHE A 259 -8.46 7.91 16.91
N VAL A 260 -7.48 8.75 17.27
CA VAL A 260 -6.25 8.35 17.95
C VAL A 260 -6.15 9.12 19.27
N HIS A 261 -6.25 8.41 20.38
CA HIS A 261 -6.11 9.03 21.70
C HIS A 261 -4.66 9.52 21.93
N ASN A 262 -4.48 10.64 22.64
CA ASN A 262 -3.16 11.23 22.90
C ASN A 262 -2.16 10.23 23.51
N LEU A 263 -2.59 9.37 24.44
CA LEU A 263 -1.74 8.33 25.02
C LEU A 263 -1.23 7.31 23.98
N VAL A 264 -2.05 7.01 22.97
CA VAL A 264 -1.63 6.14 21.86
C VAL A 264 -0.66 6.88 20.92
N ALA A 265 -0.90 8.17 20.67
CA ALA A 265 0.03 9.01 19.91
C ALA A 265 1.39 9.16 20.62
N GLU A 266 1.39 9.36 21.92
CA GLU A 266 2.62 9.37 22.74
C GLU A 266 3.34 8.02 22.71
N TYR A 267 2.59 6.90 22.76
CA TYR A 267 3.16 5.57 22.63
C TYR A 267 3.85 5.37 21.29
N VAL A 268 3.23 5.80 20.17
CA VAL A 268 3.84 5.79 18.83
C VAL A 268 5.16 6.59 18.82
N VAL A 269 5.16 7.79 19.39
CA VAL A 269 6.37 8.63 19.49
C VAL A 269 7.46 7.93 20.30
N ARG A 270 7.11 7.31 21.44
CA ARG A 270 8.04 6.56 22.31
C ARG A 270 8.67 5.37 21.56
N LEU A 271 7.90 4.60 20.78
CA LEU A 271 8.43 3.52 19.96
C LEU A 271 9.49 4.03 18.97
N VAL A 272 9.21 5.13 18.29
CA VAL A 272 10.15 5.71 17.31
C VAL A 272 11.38 6.27 18.02
N LEU A 273 11.23 6.97 19.16
CA LEU A 273 12.35 7.49 19.97
C LEU A 273 13.22 6.37 20.53
N ALA A 274 12.64 5.24 20.91
CA ALA A 274 13.38 4.08 21.38
C ALA A 274 14.35 3.51 20.32
N THR A 275 14.04 3.68 19.05
CA THR A 275 15.00 3.31 17.96
C THR A 275 16.14 4.30 17.79
N ARG A 276 15.98 5.57 18.23
CA ARG A 276 17.01 6.61 18.13
C ARG A 276 17.91 6.64 19.37
N ASN A 277 17.32 6.47 20.54
CA ASN A 277 17.98 6.52 21.83
C ASN A 277 17.62 5.28 22.67
N PRO A 278 18.03 4.07 22.28
CA PRO A 278 17.59 2.85 22.96
C PRO A 278 18.03 2.77 24.42
N GLY A 279 19.12 3.44 24.80
CA GLY A 279 19.59 3.51 26.18
C GLY A 279 18.60 4.16 27.13
N ASP A 280 17.84 5.17 26.69
CA ASP A 280 16.82 5.86 27.50
C ASP A 280 15.61 4.94 27.81
N PHE A 281 15.49 3.84 27.08
CA PHE A 281 14.43 2.84 27.22
C PHE A 281 14.91 1.50 27.79
N GLY A 282 16.11 1.49 28.42
CA GLY A 282 16.67 0.28 29.04
C GLY A 282 17.26 -0.74 28.05
N MET A 283 17.51 -0.34 26.82
CA MET A 283 18.06 -1.18 25.76
C MET A 283 19.45 -0.70 25.31
N SER A 284 20.37 -0.46 26.25
CA SER A 284 21.69 0.11 25.96
C SER A 284 22.54 -0.73 25.01
N ASP A 285 22.32 -2.04 24.94
CA ASP A 285 22.93 -2.96 24.00
C ASP A 285 22.54 -2.69 22.53
N LEU A 286 21.31 -2.23 22.30
CA LEU A 286 20.87 -1.84 20.96
C LEU A 286 21.54 -0.55 20.45
N ALA A 287 22.18 0.24 21.30
CA ALA A 287 22.91 1.42 20.87
C ALA A 287 24.09 1.11 19.93
N ASN A 288 24.66 -0.09 20.03
CA ASN A 288 25.72 -0.57 19.13
C ASN A 288 25.15 -1.32 17.90
N VAL A 289 23.87 -1.72 17.96
CA VAL A 289 23.18 -2.45 16.89
C VAL A 289 22.55 -1.49 15.89
N ILE A 290 21.94 -0.40 16.37
CA ILE A 290 21.24 0.57 15.53
C ILE A 290 22.20 1.69 15.18
N GLN A 291 22.55 1.82 13.88
CA GLN A 291 23.34 2.93 13.38
C GLN A 291 22.48 4.18 13.15
N ILE A 292 21.29 4.02 12.55
CA ILE A 292 20.32 5.10 12.33
C ILE A 292 18.94 4.59 12.73
N GLY A 293 18.29 5.28 13.67
CA GLY A 293 16.90 5.01 14.07
C GLY A 293 15.88 5.52 13.06
N CYS A 294 14.62 5.18 13.28
CA CYS A 294 13.52 5.52 12.38
C CYS A 294 13.30 7.03 12.24
N SER A 295 12.96 7.46 11.00
CA SER A 295 12.62 8.85 10.68
C SER A 295 11.22 9.24 11.21
N PRO A 296 10.82 10.54 11.20
CA PRO A 296 9.45 10.96 11.52
C PRO A 296 8.38 10.34 10.61
N ARG A 297 8.76 9.84 9.42
CA ARG A 297 7.85 9.09 8.56
C ARG A 297 7.35 7.80 9.22
N ALA A 298 8.15 7.17 10.07
CA ALA A 298 7.70 6.02 10.86
C ALA A 298 6.58 6.41 11.83
N THR A 299 6.67 7.57 12.51
CA THR A 299 5.62 8.08 13.40
C THR A 299 4.30 8.27 12.64
N LEU A 300 4.35 8.96 11.49
CA LEU A 300 3.17 9.19 10.65
C LEU A 300 2.64 7.87 10.06
N GLY A 301 3.54 6.99 9.63
CA GLY A 301 3.20 5.69 9.08
C GLY A 301 2.52 4.77 10.09
N LEU A 302 3.00 4.72 11.34
CA LEU A 302 2.38 3.94 12.42
C LEU A 302 0.95 4.40 12.69
N VAL A 303 0.73 5.72 12.76
CA VAL A 303 -0.62 6.28 12.98
C VAL A 303 -1.53 5.94 11.80
N ALA A 304 -1.07 6.14 10.56
CA ALA A 304 -1.87 5.87 9.37
C ALA A 304 -2.22 4.38 9.23
N ALA A 305 -1.25 3.48 9.42
CA ALA A 305 -1.46 2.04 9.35
C ALA A 305 -2.36 1.52 10.50
N ALA A 306 -2.16 2.03 11.74
CA ALA A 306 -2.99 1.64 12.88
C ALA A 306 -4.46 2.11 12.73
N ARG A 307 -4.70 3.30 12.17
CA ARG A 307 -6.04 3.78 11.81
C ARG A 307 -6.72 2.88 10.79
N ALA A 308 -6.00 2.55 9.70
CA ALA A 308 -6.51 1.65 8.68
C ALA A 308 -6.82 0.25 9.26
N LEU A 309 -5.95 -0.30 10.11
CA LEU A 309 -6.18 -1.59 10.77
C LEU A 309 -7.37 -1.54 11.72
N ALA A 310 -7.56 -0.45 12.48
CA ALA A 310 -8.74 -0.26 13.33
C ALA A 310 -10.03 -0.29 12.50
N LEU A 311 -10.07 0.39 11.34
CA LEU A 311 -11.21 0.36 10.43
C LEU A 311 -11.46 -1.04 9.84
N VAL A 312 -10.41 -1.78 9.45
CA VAL A 312 -10.51 -3.19 9.01
C VAL A 312 -11.24 -4.03 10.06
N HIS A 313 -11.01 -3.74 11.34
CA HIS A 313 -11.67 -4.40 12.48
C HIS A 313 -12.99 -3.73 12.92
N GLY A 314 -13.54 -2.80 12.13
CA GLY A 314 -14.83 -2.14 12.40
C GLY A 314 -14.82 -1.13 13.54
N ARG A 315 -13.64 -0.63 13.93
CA ARG A 315 -13.49 0.34 15.03
C ARG A 315 -13.26 1.75 14.51
N ASP A 316 -13.79 2.72 15.22
CA ASP A 316 -13.61 4.16 15.00
C ASP A 316 -12.49 4.77 15.86
N TYR A 317 -11.72 3.93 16.55
CA TYR A 317 -10.59 4.33 17.39
C TYR A 317 -9.44 3.32 17.34
N VAL A 318 -8.23 3.82 17.49
CA VAL A 318 -6.99 3.03 17.50
C VAL A 318 -6.70 2.49 18.89
N LEU A 319 -6.35 1.21 18.96
CA LEU A 319 -5.82 0.56 20.17
C LEU A 319 -4.29 0.50 20.13
N PRO A 320 -3.60 0.45 21.28
CA PRO A 320 -2.16 0.19 21.33
C PRO A 320 -1.75 -1.11 20.60
N THR A 321 -2.61 -2.12 20.63
CA THR A 321 -2.41 -3.39 19.92
C THR A 321 -2.40 -3.25 18.41
N ASP A 322 -3.13 -2.28 17.84
CA ASP A 322 -3.07 -2.01 16.39
C ASP A 322 -1.72 -1.43 16.00
N VAL A 323 -1.18 -0.53 16.83
CA VAL A 323 0.17 0.02 16.63
C VAL A 323 1.22 -1.10 16.69
N GLN A 324 1.11 -2.01 17.67
CA GLN A 324 2.02 -3.15 17.81
C GLN A 324 1.95 -4.08 16.59
N ALA A 325 0.75 -4.36 16.10
CA ALA A 325 0.52 -5.26 14.97
C ALA A 325 1.18 -4.79 13.66
N VAL A 326 1.25 -3.47 13.45
CA VAL A 326 1.86 -2.87 12.24
C VAL A 326 3.30 -2.40 12.45
N ALA A 327 3.82 -2.46 13.67
CA ALA A 327 5.11 -1.84 14.02
C ALA A 327 6.27 -2.38 13.19
N VAL A 328 6.39 -3.69 13.04
CA VAL A 328 7.47 -4.33 12.27
C VAL A 328 7.39 -3.91 10.80
N ASP A 329 6.21 -4.00 10.19
CA ASP A 329 6.02 -3.71 8.77
C ASP A 329 6.25 -2.22 8.45
N VAL A 330 5.99 -1.32 9.42
CA VAL A 330 6.21 0.13 9.26
C VAL A 330 7.64 0.54 9.60
N MET A 331 8.29 -0.07 10.58
CA MET A 331 9.54 0.44 11.15
C MET A 331 10.79 -0.31 10.70
N ALA A 332 10.73 -1.62 10.47
CA ALA A 332 11.92 -2.43 10.25
C ALA A 332 12.75 -1.98 9.03
N HIS A 333 12.10 -1.64 7.92
CA HIS A 333 12.78 -1.17 6.71
C HIS A 333 13.34 0.26 6.81
N ARG A 334 13.06 0.96 7.89
CA ARG A 334 13.52 2.32 8.19
C ARG A 334 14.71 2.37 9.16
N LEU A 335 15.07 1.21 9.72
CA LEU A 335 16.28 1.09 10.52
C LEU A 335 17.50 0.87 9.63
N VAL A 336 18.62 1.47 10.03
CA VAL A 336 19.95 1.13 9.51
C VAL A 336 20.71 0.46 10.65
N LEU A 337 21.09 -0.78 10.45
CA LEU A 337 21.87 -1.54 11.41
C LEU A 337 23.37 -1.29 11.22
N SER A 338 24.15 -1.46 12.28
CA SER A 338 25.60 -1.40 12.22
C SER A 338 26.18 -2.59 11.42
N PHE A 339 27.40 -2.45 10.90
CA PHE A 339 28.07 -3.53 10.17
C PHE A 339 28.26 -4.77 11.04
N ASP A 340 28.57 -4.59 12.32
CA ASP A 340 28.76 -5.67 13.27
C ASP A 340 27.44 -6.44 13.48
N ALA A 341 26.33 -5.71 13.64
CA ALA A 341 25.00 -6.34 13.76
C ALA A 341 24.60 -7.14 12.51
N ILE A 342 24.91 -6.62 11.32
CA ILE A 342 24.67 -7.34 10.05
C ILE A 342 25.57 -8.59 9.97
N ALA A 343 26.83 -8.51 10.38
CA ALA A 343 27.75 -9.65 10.41
C ALA A 343 27.30 -10.75 11.39
N ASP A 344 26.66 -10.34 12.50
CA ASP A 344 26.07 -11.24 13.51
C ASP A 344 24.67 -11.75 13.11
N ASN A 345 24.21 -11.47 11.87
CA ASN A 345 22.89 -11.84 11.36
C ASN A 345 21.69 -11.30 12.17
N VAL A 346 21.85 -10.15 12.82
CA VAL A 346 20.74 -9.46 13.50
C VAL A 346 19.78 -8.90 12.44
N SER A 347 18.47 -9.22 12.56
CA SER A 347 17.48 -8.67 11.64
C SER A 347 16.86 -7.38 12.19
N ALA A 348 16.52 -6.45 11.30
CA ALA A 348 15.82 -5.22 11.69
C ALA A 348 14.44 -5.54 12.30
N SER A 349 13.79 -6.63 11.87
CA SER A 349 12.52 -7.08 12.42
C SER A 349 12.65 -7.49 13.89
N ASP A 350 13.68 -8.29 14.24
CA ASP A 350 13.94 -8.70 15.63
C ASP A 350 14.22 -7.49 16.54
N VAL A 351 14.94 -6.48 16.01
CA VAL A 351 15.19 -5.23 16.75
C VAL A 351 13.88 -4.50 17.05
N ILE A 352 12.98 -4.37 16.05
CA ILE A 352 11.67 -3.71 16.26
C ILE A 352 10.78 -4.52 17.19
N GLU A 353 10.72 -5.84 17.07
CA GLU A 353 9.98 -6.70 18.00
C GLU A 353 10.43 -6.51 19.45
N ARG A 354 11.74 -6.42 19.64
CA ARG A 354 12.31 -6.12 20.97
C ARG A 354 11.94 -4.72 21.46
N VAL A 355 11.99 -3.71 20.59
CA VAL A 355 11.54 -2.34 20.94
C VAL A 355 10.08 -2.33 21.37
N VAL A 356 9.21 -3.01 20.63
CA VAL A 356 7.78 -3.13 20.95
C VAL A 356 7.56 -3.85 22.29
N ALA A 357 8.33 -4.89 22.58
CA ALA A 357 8.24 -5.64 23.83
C ALA A 357 8.71 -4.82 25.05
N MET A 358 9.71 -3.96 24.89
CA MET A 358 10.32 -3.18 25.96
C MET A 358 9.61 -1.85 26.25
N VAL A 359 8.97 -1.25 25.25
CA VAL A 359 8.22 0.01 25.44
C VAL A 359 6.80 -0.31 25.88
N PRO A 360 6.44 -0.04 27.15
CA PRO A 360 5.12 -0.43 27.66
C PRO A 360 4.01 0.34 26.95
N PRO A 361 2.95 -0.37 26.49
CA PRO A 361 1.77 0.28 25.94
C PRO A 361 1.02 1.05 27.04
N PRO A 362 0.32 2.14 26.71
CA PRO A 362 -0.55 2.81 27.65
C PRO A 362 -1.70 1.89 28.06
N THR A 363 -2.11 2.00 29.32
CA THR A 363 -3.34 1.40 29.82
C THR A 363 -4.43 2.48 29.79
N PRO A 364 -5.18 2.63 28.71
CA PRO A 364 -6.19 3.67 28.63
C PRO A 364 -7.34 3.30 29.55
N VAL A 365 -7.56 4.11 30.61
CA VAL A 365 -8.81 4.09 31.36
C VAL A 365 -9.82 4.87 30.52
N TRP A 366 -10.60 4.17 29.72
CA TRP A 366 -11.63 4.78 28.87
C TRP A 366 -12.84 5.16 29.73
N ASN A 367 -12.89 6.41 30.19
CA ASN A 367 -14.12 6.98 30.76
C ASN A 367 -15.01 7.44 29.60
N GLU A 368 -16.30 7.07 29.62
CA GLU A 368 -17.27 7.47 28.58
C GLU A 368 -17.38 8.99 28.42
N GLU A 369 -17.15 9.76 29.47
CA GLU A 369 -17.09 11.24 29.45
C GLU A 369 -15.91 11.75 28.59
N GLN A 370 -14.79 11.05 28.55
CA GLN A 370 -13.62 11.42 27.72
C GLN A 370 -13.82 11.11 26.23
N ARG A 371 -14.67 10.14 25.88
CA ARG A 371 -15.07 9.90 24.49
C ARG A 371 -15.83 11.08 23.90
N GLN A 372 -16.75 11.66 24.66
CA GLN A 372 -17.56 12.80 24.20
C GLN A 372 -16.76 14.09 24.11
N THR A 373 -15.79 14.31 25.00
CA THR A 373 -14.93 15.49 25.01
C THR A 373 -13.87 15.45 23.91
N ALA A 374 -13.37 14.24 23.56
CA ALA A 374 -12.35 14.05 22.51
C ALA A 374 -12.89 14.28 21.10
N GLN A 375 -14.18 14.03 20.85
CA GLN A 375 -14.83 14.33 19.55
C GLN A 375 -15.01 15.84 19.29
N HIS A 376 -14.94 16.69 20.32
CA HIS A 376 -15.17 18.13 20.22
C HIS A 376 -13.91 19.00 20.29
N ASN A 377 -12.77 18.46 20.68
CA ASN A 377 -11.53 19.22 20.87
C ASN A 377 -10.39 18.66 20.03
N TYR A 378 -10.45 18.84 18.71
CA TYR A 378 -9.23 18.99 17.92
C TYR A 378 -8.81 20.47 18.04
N PRO A 379 -7.79 20.82 18.84
CA PRO A 379 -7.22 22.15 18.73
C PRO A 379 -6.49 22.22 17.39
N ASN A 380 -6.94 23.09 16.52
CA ASN A 380 -6.18 23.54 15.33
C ASN A 380 -4.90 24.31 15.71
N ASP A 381 -4.45 24.17 16.95
CA ASP A 381 -3.30 24.89 17.47
C ASP A 381 -2.20 23.91 17.90
N LEU A 382 -1.34 23.56 16.94
CA LEU A 382 -0.10 22.79 17.13
C LEU A 382 1.02 23.58 17.85
N GLY A 383 0.68 24.66 18.55
CA GLY A 383 1.61 25.51 19.27
C GLY A 383 1.62 25.26 20.76
N GLN A 384 2.58 24.55 21.25
CA GLN A 384 3.11 24.41 22.62
C GLN A 384 3.02 23.00 23.18
N TYR A 385 4.02 22.17 22.80
CA TYR A 385 4.38 21.01 23.60
C TYR A 385 5.22 21.44 24.82
N PRO A 386 4.82 21.15 26.06
CA PRO A 386 5.73 21.29 27.19
C PRO A 386 6.89 20.30 27.02
N ALA A 387 8.12 20.78 27.24
CA ALA A 387 9.28 19.92 27.25
C ALA A 387 9.10 18.73 28.23
N PRO A 388 9.65 17.55 27.93
CA PRO A 388 9.54 16.41 28.82
C PRO A 388 10.15 16.75 30.18
N THR A 389 9.34 16.70 31.23
CA THR A 389 9.81 16.83 32.59
C THR A 389 10.63 15.59 32.94
N THR A 390 11.91 15.78 33.20
CA THR A 390 12.83 14.77 33.73
C THR A 390 12.19 14.17 34.99
N PRO A 391 12.09 12.85 35.12
CA PRO A 391 11.64 12.25 36.38
C PRO A 391 12.63 12.58 37.49
N PRO A 392 12.17 12.83 38.74
CA PRO A 392 13.06 13.12 39.84
C PRO A 392 13.96 11.92 40.13
N ALA A 393 15.25 12.18 40.23
CA ALA A 393 16.25 11.21 40.66
C ALA A 393 15.81 10.70 42.07
N GLN A 394 15.51 9.42 42.14
CA GLN A 394 15.38 8.75 43.46
C GLN A 394 16.78 8.50 43.99
N LEU A 395 17.06 9.04 45.19
CA LEU A 395 18.22 8.80 46.02
C LEU A 395 18.28 7.33 46.47
#